data_c52197ee2ce64d8df7f2712b3f2b177b
#
_entry.id   c52197ee2ce64d8df7f2712b3f2b177b
#
_cell.length_a   1.000
_cell.length_b   1.000
_cell.length_c   1.000
_cell.angle_alpha   90.00
_cell.angle_beta   90.00
_cell.angle_gamma   90.00
#
_symmetry.space_group_name_H-M   'P 1'
#
loop_
_entity.id
_entity.type
_entity.pdbx_description
1 polymer ?
#
loop_
_entity_poly.entity_id
_entity_poly.type
_entity_poly.pdbx_seq_one_letter_code
_entity_poly.pdbx_strand_id
1 'polypeptide(L)'
;YYDVEANQFLADRYIQGTCPKCGDERAYGDQCEKCGRTLSPLELIHPKSTLSGSTPILKETSHWYLPMARHEEWVRDFIRDGKLDGERHHDVNTWKSHVVGQCMSWIDGGLQSRAMTRDLDWGVPVPVEGADGKVLYVWMDAPIGYITNTKVWADQHGKNWEDYWKSEDSGLIHFIGKDNIVFHCIIFPA
;
A
#
# COMPACT_ATOMS: atom_id res chain seq x y z
N TYR A 1 3.59 3.79 17.77
CA TYR A 1 4.77 4.37 18.44
C TYR A 1 4.84 5.87 18.22
N TYR A 2 5.22 6.60 19.25
CA TYR A 2 5.33 8.06 19.25
C TYR A 2 6.72 8.45 19.77
N ASP A 3 7.39 9.30 19.01
CA ASP A 3 8.67 9.90 19.40
C ASP A 3 8.41 11.20 20.15
N VAL A 4 8.77 11.23 21.44
CA VAL A 4 8.54 12.40 22.31
C VAL A 4 9.49 13.54 21.96
N GLU A 5 10.73 13.24 21.53
CA GLU A 5 11.72 14.24 21.17
C GLU A 5 11.40 14.89 19.82
N ALA A 6 10.98 14.08 18.83
CA ALA A 6 10.55 14.57 17.53
C ALA A 6 9.09 15.08 17.55
N ASN A 7 8.36 14.87 18.65
CA ASN A 7 6.94 15.22 18.81
C ASN A 7 6.05 14.70 17.68
N GLN A 8 6.27 13.43 17.26
CA GLN A 8 5.64 12.85 16.09
C GLN A 8 5.35 11.37 16.26
N PHE A 9 4.22 10.88 15.66
CA PHE A 9 4.00 9.46 15.47
C PHE A 9 4.97 8.90 14.45
N LEU A 10 5.43 7.67 14.68
CA LEU A 10 6.39 7.00 13.83
C LEU A 10 5.66 6.10 12.83
N ALA A 11 5.68 6.49 11.55
CA ALA A 11 5.30 5.61 10.46
C ALA A 11 6.33 4.48 10.27
N ASP A 12 5.96 3.46 9.51
CA ASP A 12 6.66 2.18 9.38
C ASP A 12 8.19 2.26 9.23
N ARG A 13 8.68 3.20 8.43
CA ARG A 13 10.12 3.39 8.17
C ARG A 13 10.81 4.35 9.15
N TYR A 14 10.05 4.99 10.03
CA TYR A 14 10.59 5.84 11.09
C TYR A 14 10.88 5.09 12.37
N ILE A 15 10.66 3.77 12.39
CA ILE A 15 10.99 2.91 13.51
C ILE A 15 11.85 1.73 13.05
N GLN A 16 12.91 1.48 13.78
CA GLN A 16 13.80 0.35 13.59
C GLN A 16 13.97 -0.41 14.90
N GLY A 17 14.31 -1.69 14.79
CA GLY A 17 14.60 -2.53 15.93
C GLY A 17 15.11 -3.89 15.49
N THR A 18 15.31 -4.78 16.46
CA THR A 18 15.80 -6.13 16.18
C THR A 18 14.67 -7.02 15.68
N CYS A 19 14.88 -7.67 14.53
CA CYS A 19 13.95 -8.64 13.97
C CYS A 19 13.81 -9.87 14.87
N PRO A 20 12.60 -10.24 15.31
CA PRO A 20 12.41 -11.39 16.19
C PRO A 20 12.72 -12.73 15.51
N LYS A 21 12.78 -12.78 14.17
CA LYS A 21 13.05 -14.01 13.40
C LYS A 21 14.54 -14.25 13.16
N CYS A 22 15.28 -13.23 12.72
CA CYS A 22 16.66 -13.42 12.27
C CYS A 22 17.70 -12.63 13.06
N GLY A 23 17.29 -11.84 14.05
CA GLY A 23 18.19 -11.06 14.90
C GLY A 23 18.82 -9.85 14.21
N ASP A 24 18.37 -9.45 13.03
CA ASP A 24 18.86 -8.24 12.38
C ASP A 24 18.43 -7.00 13.17
N GLU A 25 19.40 -6.19 13.59
CA GLU A 25 19.19 -5.02 14.46
C GLU A 25 18.64 -3.80 13.72
N ARG A 26 18.50 -3.87 12.40
CA ARG A 26 18.04 -2.78 11.54
C ARG A 26 16.75 -3.11 10.80
N ALA A 27 15.93 -4.01 11.34
CA ALA A 27 14.61 -4.29 10.77
C ALA A 27 13.69 -3.09 10.95
N TYR A 28 12.93 -2.75 9.90
CA TYR A 28 11.92 -1.69 9.93
C TYR A 28 10.59 -2.19 10.50
N GLY A 29 9.71 -1.27 10.85
CA GLY A 29 8.42 -1.59 11.44
C GLY A 29 7.48 -2.35 10.51
N ASP A 30 7.66 -2.26 9.19
CA ASP A 30 6.86 -2.95 8.19
C ASP A 30 7.46 -4.29 7.73
N GLN A 31 8.80 -4.38 7.69
CA GLN A 31 9.48 -5.59 7.24
C GLN A 31 10.96 -5.64 7.66
N CYS A 32 11.49 -6.84 7.72
CA CYS A 32 12.94 -7.07 7.84
C CYS A 32 13.54 -7.24 6.44
N GLU A 33 14.41 -6.32 6.03
CA GLU A 33 15.05 -6.37 4.71
C GLU A 33 16.01 -7.57 4.56
N LYS A 34 16.56 -8.07 5.67
CA LYS A 34 17.47 -9.21 5.64
C LYS A 34 16.79 -10.55 5.41
N CYS A 35 15.67 -10.82 6.06
CA CYS A 35 14.97 -12.11 5.95
C CYS A 35 13.64 -12.04 5.19
N GLY A 36 13.23 -10.85 4.73
CA GLY A 36 12.00 -10.62 3.96
C GLY A 36 10.69 -10.79 4.75
N ARG A 37 10.77 -10.98 6.09
CA ARG A 37 9.57 -11.12 6.91
C ARG A 37 8.83 -9.79 7.01
N THR A 38 7.51 -9.81 6.79
CA THR A 38 6.62 -8.72 7.17
C THR A 38 6.53 -8.64 8.68
N LEU A 39 6.58 -7.45 9.22
CA LEU A 39 6.53 -7.17 10.64
C LEU A 39 5.41 -6.18 10.95
N SER A 40 4.88 -6.26 12.16
CA SER A 40 4.24 -5.12 12.80
C SER A 40 5.30 -4.36 13.61
N PRO A 41 5.24 -3.03 13.70
CA PRO A 41 6.16 -2.27 14.55
C PRO A 41 6.24 -2.81 16.00
N LEU A 42 5.14 -3.35 16.51
CA LEU A 42 5.05 -3.91 17.86
C LEU A 42 5.82 -5.23 18.04
N GLU A 43 6.21 -5.91 16.95
CA GLU A 43 7.01 -7.13 17.01
C GLU A 43 8.53 -6.84 17.14
N LEU A 44 8.96 -5.61 16.85
CA LEU A 44 10.35 -5.23 16.94
C LEU A 44 10.86 -5.31 18.38
N ILE A 45 12.02 -5.93 18.56
CA ILE A 45 12.73 -5.97 19.83
C ILE A 45 13.61 -4.73 19.92
N HIS A 46 13.58 -4.02 21.07
CA HIS A 46 14.30 -2.77 21.29
C HIS A 46 14.05 -1.70 20.21
N PRO A 47 12.78 -1.31 19.97
CA PRO A 47 12.46 -0.33 18.94
C PRO A 47 13.09 1.04 19.23
N LYS A 48 13.57 1.70 18.17
CA LYS A 48 14.14 3.05 18.22
C LYS A 48 13.55 3.90 17.09
N SER A 49 13.37 5.18 17.38
CA SER A 49 13.04 6.16 16.36
C SER A 49 14.26 6.38 15.44
N THR A 50 14.02 6.41 14.12
CA THR A 50 15.06 6.81 13.16
C THR A 50 15.21 8.33 13.08
N LEU A 51 14.28 9.10 13.67
CA LEU A 51 14.29 10.56 13.66
C LEU A 51 15.20 11.12 14.75
N SER A 52 15.02 10.67 16.00
CA SER A 52 15.78 11.14 17.16
C SER A 52 16.79 10.14 17.73
N GLY A 53 16.64 8.86 17.38
CA GLY A 53 17.39 7.75 18.00
C GLY A 53 16.85 7.32 19.36
N SER A 54 15.83 8.01 19.89
CA SER A 54 15.23 7.71 21.19
C SER A 54 14.38 6.44 21.16
N THR A 55 14.10 5.90 22.35
CA THR A 55 13.12 4.81 22.49
C THR A 55 11.73 5.42 22.48
N PRO A 56 10.88 5.05 21.49
CA PRO A 56 9.56 5.62 21.39
C PRO A 56 8.59 5.04 22.43
N ILE A 57 7.54 5.79 22.75
CA ILE A 57 6.45 5.34 23.60
C ILE A 57 5.25 4.88 22.79
N LEU A 58 4.36 4.08 23.38
CA LEU A 58 3.07 3.78 22.80
C LEU A 58 2.09 4.90 23.13
N LYS A 59 1.35 5.36 22.11
CA LYS A 59 0.30 6.35 22.21
C LYS A 59 -0.87 5.94 21.35
N GLU A 60 -2.09 6.12 21.83
CA GLU A 60 -3.30 5.79 21.06
C GLU A 60 -3.54 6.83 19.97
N THR A 61 -4.00 6.35 18.82
CA THR A 61 -4.48 7.17 17.72
C THR A 61 -5.57 6.44 16.96
N SER A 62 -6.35 7.17 16.16
CA SER A 62 -7.42 6.62 15.33
C SER A 62 -7.08 6.79 13.86
N HIS A 63 -7.39 5.79 13.06
CA HIS A 63 -7.18 5.82 11.61
C HIS A 63 -8.42 5.32 10.86
N TRP A 64 -8.57 5.75 9.63
CA TRP A 64 -9.51 5.14 8.69
C TRP A 64 -8.85 3.94 8.02
N TYR A 65 -9.65 2.89 7.81
CA TYR A 65 -9.18 1.63 7.24
C TYR A 65 -9.98 1.25 6.00
N LEU A 66 -9.29 0.85 4.94
CA LEU A 66 -9.88 0.15 3.81
C LEU A 66 -10.11 -1.32 4.21
N PRO A 67 -11.37 -1.79 4.26
CA PRO A 67 -11.68 -3.16 4.70
C PRO A 67 -11.44 -4.16 3.58
N MET A 68 -10.18 -4.50 3.31
CA MET A 68 -9.75 -5.35 2.20
C MET A 68 -10.45 -6.72 2.13
N ALA A 69 -10.85 -7.28 3.28
CA ALA A 69 -11.60 -8.53 3.32
C ALA A 69 -12.93 -8.48 2.53
N ARG A 70 -13.55 -7.30 2.37
CA ARG A 70 -14.75 -7.14 1.55
C ARG A 70 -14.51 -7.27 0.05
N HIS A 71 -13.26 -7.10 -0.35
CA HIS A 71 -12.83 -7.14 -1.75
C HIS A 71 -12.23 -8.51 -2.12
N GLU A 72 -12.02 -9.40 -1.16
CA GLU A 72 -11.26 -10.64 -1.34
C GLU A 72 -11.87 -11.56 -2.41
N GLU A 73 -13.18 -11.71 -2.45
CA GLU A 73 -13.87 -12.60 -3.39
C GLU A 73 -13.67 -12.15 -4.83
N TRP A 74 -14.05 -10.90 -5.14
CA TRP A 74 -13.93 -10.40 -6.51
C TRP A 74 -12.48 -10.19 -6.95
N VAL A 75 -11.56 -9.82 -6.03
CA VAL A 75 -10.12 -9.72 -6.33
C VAL A 75 -9.55 -11.11 -6.65
N ARG A 76 -10.00 -12.15 -5.96
CA ARG A 76 -9.64 -13.53 -6.25
C ARG A 76 -10.06 -13.93 -7.66
N ASP A 77 -11.31 -13.68 -8.03
CA ASP A 77 -11.84 -14.00 -9.35
C ASP A 77 -11.15 -13.19 -10.46
N PHE A 78 -10.85 -11.92 -10.18
CA PHE A 78 -10.11 -11.05 -11.08
C PHE A 78 -8.70 -11.58 -11.37
N ILE A 79 -7.96 -12.01 -10.34
CA ILE A 79 -6.57 -12.46 -10.49
C ILE A 79 -6.49 -13.90 -10.99
N ARG A 80 -7.33 -14.80 -10.49
CA ARG A 80 -7.27 -16.24 -10.81
C ARG A 80 -7.95 -16.57 -12.13
N ASP A 81 -9.12 -15.97 -12.38
CA ASP A 81 -10.02 -16.33 -13.47
C ASP A 81 -10.16 -15.23 -14.53
N GLY A 82 -9.60 -14.05 -14.29
CA GLY A 82 -9.70 -12.90 -15.19
C GLY A 82 -11.11 -12.34 -15.28
N LYS A 83 -11.91 -12.46 -14.21
CA LYS A 83 -13.31 -12.06 -14.17
C LYS A 83 -13.52 -10.85 -13.28
N LEU A 84 -14.45 -9.98 -13.70
CA LEU A 84 -14.98 -8.88 -12.90
C LEU A 84 -16.50 -8.95 -13.00
N ASP A 85 -17.21 -8.95 -11.88
CA ASP A 85 -18.67 -9.06 -11.79
C ASP A 85 -19.22 -10.28 -12.57
N GLY A 86 -18.47 -11.38 -12.59
CA GLY A 86 -18.82 -12.63 -13.26
C GLY A 86 -18.51 -12.67 -14.77
N GLU A 87 -18.16 -11.54 -15.39
CA GLU A 87 -17.82 -11.44 -16.79
C GLU A 87 -16.30 -11.50 -17.03
N ARG A 88 -15.89 -11.96 -18.21
CA ARG A 88 -14.47 -12.00 -18.56
C ARG A 88 -13.94 -10.58 -18.79
N HIS A 89 -12.97 -10.18 -18.00
CA HIS A 89 -12.31 -8.88 -18.07
C HIS A 89 -10.98 -8.94 -18.84
N HIS A 90 -10.14 -9.96 -18.57
CA HIS A 90 -8.83 -10.11 -19.20
C HIS A 90 -8.42 -11.58 -19.32
N ASP A 91 -7.35 -11.84 -20.07
CA ASP A 91 -6.78 -13.18 -20.17
C ASP A 91 -5.65 -13.36 -19.13
N VAL A 92 -5.91 -14.16 -18.10
CA VAL A 92 -4.96 -14.47 -17.04
C VAL A 92 -3.68 -15.14 -17.54
N ASN A 93 -3.72 -15.80 -18.70
CA ASN A 93 -2.54 -16.43 -19.29
C ASN A 93 -1.50 -15.42 -19.78
N THR A 94 -1.87 -14.14 -19.92
CA THR A 94 -0.93 -13.05 -20.22
C THR A 94 -0.12 -12.62 -19.00
N TRP A 95 -0.56 -12.99 -17.80
CA TRP A 95 0.12 -12.67 -16.55
C TRP A 95 1.23 -13.68 -16.26
N LYS A 96 2.31 -13.20 -15.68
CA LYS A 96 3.41 -14.10 -15.27
C LYS A 96 2.96 -14.94 -14.08
N SER A 97 3.22 -16.24 -14.13
CA SER A 97 2.78 -17.20 -13.09
C SER A 97 3.22 -16.82 -11.67
N HIS A 98 4.42 -16.24 -11.50
CA HIS A 98 4.90 -15.81 -10.20
C HIS A 98 4.12 -14.58 -9.65
N VAL A 99 3.56 -13.73 -10.52
CA VAL A 99 2.69 -12.60 -10.12
C VAL A 99 1.39 -13.14 -9.57
N VAL A 100 0.73 -14.03 -10.33
CA VAL A 100 -0.52 -14.69 -9.88
C VAL A 100 -0.29 -15.46 -8.59
N GLY A 101 0.79 -16.26 -8.51
CA GLY A 101 1.12 -17.04 -7.32
C GLY A 101 1.36 -16.17 -6.08
N GLN A 102 2.03 -15.04 -6.21
CA GLN A 102 2.25 -14.11 -5.10
C GLN A 102 0.94 -13.49 -4.62
N CYS A 103 0.08 -13.05 -5.54
CA CYS A 103 -1.21 -12.48 -5.20
C CYS A 103 -2.12 -13.51 -4.54
N MET A 104 -2.20 -14.72 -5.08
CA MET A 104 -3.01 -15.80 -4.48
C MET A 104 -2.53 -16.17 -3.09
N SER A 105 -1.21 -16.21 -2.85
CA SER A 105 -0.67 -16.45 -1.50
C SER A 105 -1.11 -15.40 -0.48
N TRP A 106 -1.27 -14.14 -0.90
CA TRP A 106 -1.79 -13.09 -0.02
C TRP A 106 -3.29 -13.25 0.23
N ILE A 107 -4.07 -13.53 -0.80
CA ILE A 107 -5.52 -13.72 -0.72
C ILE A 107 -5.84 -14.94 0.15
N ASP A 108 -5.13 -16.05 -0.04
CA ASP A 108 -5.32 -17.28 0.75
C ASP A 108 -4.92 -17.13 2.23
N GLY A 109 -4.02 -16.17 2.51
CA GLY A 109 -3.69 -15.78 3.88
C GLY A 109 -4.73 -14.87 4.56
N GLY A 110 -5.76 -14.43 3.83
CA GLY A 110 -6.79 -13.49 4.27
C GLY A 110 -6.32 -12.03 4.17
N LEU A 111 -7.04 -11.21 3.41
CA LEU A 111 -6.72 -9.80 3.22
C LEU A 111 -7.07 -8.98 4.46
N GLN A 112 -6.06 -8.42 5.10
CA GLN A 112 -6.22 -7.58 6.29
C GLN A 112 -6.57 -6.13 5.93
N SER A 113 -7.38 -5.49 6.77
CA SER A 113 -7.70 -4.06 6.63
C SER A 113 -6.43 -3.20 6.58
N ARG A 114 -6.42 -2.21 5.69
CA ARG A 114 -5.29 -1.31 5.47
C ARG A 114 -5.57 0.08 6.00
N ALA A 115 -4.71 0.61 6.85
CA ALA A 115 -4.81 1.98 7.31
C ALA A 115 -4.58 2.95 6.15
N MET A 116 -5.58 3.81 5.90
CA MET A 116 -5.56 4.79 4.80
C MET A 116 -4.98 6.13 5.21
N THR A 117 -4.75 6.36 6.50
CA THR A 117 -4.31 7.64 7.04
C THR A 117 -3.06 7.50 7.87
N ARG A 118 -2.34 8.61 8.06
CA ARG A 118 -1.16 8.71 8.93
C ARG A 118 -1.23 9.99 9.76
N ASP A 119 -0.63 9.96 10.94
CA ASP A 119 -0.39 11.13 11.79
C ASP A 119 0.95 11.75 11.38
N LEU A 120 0.93 12.62 10.40
CA LEU A 120 2.11 13.30 9.87
C LEU A 120 1.77 14.76 9.56
N ASP A 121 2.74 15.63 9.69
CA ASP A 121 2.58 17.06 9.38
C ASP A 121 2.64 17.36 7.88
N TRP A 122 3.15 16.40 7.08
CA TRP A 122 3.31 16.55 5.64
C TRP A 122 2.56 15.45 4.88
N GLY A 123 1.79 15.86 3.90
CA GLY A 123 1.01 14.96 3.05
C GLY A 123 -0.29 15.61 2.58
N VAL A 124 -1.12 14.83 1.91
CA VAL A 124 -2.46 15.26 1.48
C VAL A 124 -3.40 15.18 2.69
N PRO A 125 -3.96 16.31 3.17
CA PRO A 125 -4.90 16.30 4.28
C PRO A 125 -6.12 15.42 4.00
N VAL A 126 -6.59 14.71 5.02
CA VAL A 126 -7.79 13.87 4.89
C VAL A 126 -9.04 14.76 4.87
N PRO A 127 -9.86 14.75 3.80
CA PRO A 127 -10.94 15.73 3.60
C PRO A 127 -12.25 15.29 4.25
N VAL A 128 -12.19 14.81 5.51
CA VAL A 128 -13.39 14.41 6.25
C VAL A 128 -13.38 15.00 7.66
N GLU A 129 -14.56 15.18 8.24
CA GLU A 129 -14.72 15.68 9.61
C GLU A 129 -14.05 14.75 10.63
N GLY A 130 -13.38 15.31 11.62
CA GLY A 130 -12.66 14.57 12.66
C GLY A 130 -11.29 14.04 12.23
N ALA A 131 -10.79 14.45 11.07
CA ALA A 131 -9.49 14.04 10.54
C ALA A 131 -8.37 15.07 10.77
N ASP A 132 -8.54 15.97 11.74
CA ASP A 132 -7.53 16.99 12.05
C ASP A 132 -6.16 16.35 12.36
N GLY A 133 -5.10 16.86 11.76
CA GLY A 133 -3.74 16.32 11.90
C GLY A 133 -3.49 14.99 11.20
N LYS A 134 -4.41 14.55 10.35
CA LYS A 134 -4.27 13.33 9.54
C LYS A 134 -3.99 13.67 8.08
N VAL A 135 -3.12 12.86 7.47
CA VAL A 135 -2.87 12.88 6.03
C VAL A 135 -3.18 11.51 5.42
N LEU A 136 -3.46 11.50 4.13
CA LEU A 136 -3.59 10.24 3.39
C LEU A 136 -2.26 9.47 3.41
N TYR A 137 -2.35 8.17 3.56
CA TYR A 137 -1.19 7.30 3.36
C TYR A 137 -0.78 7.35 1.89
N VAL A 138 0.48 7.66 1.64
CA VAL A 138 1.02 7.92 0.28
C VAL A 138 0.66 6.86 -0.76
N TRP A 139 0.52 5.60 -0.38
CA TRP A 139 0.12 4.54 -1.31
C TRP A 139 -1.38 4.54 -1.64
N MET A 140 -2.20 5.33 -0.94
CA MET A 140 -3.62 5.49 -1.27
C MET A 140 -3.86 6.56 -2.33
N ASP A 141 -3.00 7.57 -2.42
CA ASP A 141 -3.08 8.64 -3.42
C ASP A 141 -2.07 8.49 -4.56
N ALA A 142 -0.96 7.77 -4.35
CA ALA A 142 0.08 7.57 -5.37
C ALA A 142 -0.42 7.03 -6.73
N PRO A 143 -1.39 6.11 -6.81
CA PRO A 143 -1.94 5.64 -8.08
C PRO A 143 -2.58 6.73 -8.93
N ILE A 144 -3.10 7.78 -8.32
CA ILE A 144 -3.64 8.96 -9.03
C ILE A 144 -2.56 9.59 -9.93
N GLY A 145 -1.28 9.44 -9.57
CA GLY A 145 -0.16 9.90 -10.37
C GLY A 145 -0.13 9.33 -11.79
N TYR A 146 -0.57 8.09 -11.98
CA TYR A 146 -0.66 7.48 -13.32
C TYR A 146 -1.70 8.20 -14.17
N ILE A 147 -2.86 8.48 -13.60
CA ILE A 147 -3.95 9.23 -14.26
C ILE A 147 -3.50 10.66 -14.53
N THR A 148 -2.90 11.31 -13.54
CA THR A 148 -2.39 12.69 -13.64
C THR A 148 -1.38 12.82 -14.76
N ASN A 149 -0.41 11.90 -14.85
CA ASN A 149 0.61 11.90 -15.92
C ASN A 149 -0.03 11.76 -17.30
N THR A 150 -1.01 10.86 -17.45
CA THR A 150 -1.75 10.72 -18.71
C THR A 150 -2.52 11.99 -19.05
N LYS A 151 -3.16 12.61 -18.06
CA LYS A 151 -3.91 13.85 -18.25
C LYS A 151 -3.00 15.00 -18.69
N VAL A 152 -1.88 15.22 -18.00
CA VAL A 152 -0.90 16.25 -18.34
C VAL A 152 -0.35 16.05 -19.76
N TRP A 153 -0.02 14.82 -20.11
CA TRP A 153 0.44 14.49 -21.46
C TRP A 153 -0.64 14.75 -22.49
N ALA A 154 -1.89 14.33 -22.25
CA ALA A 154 -3.00 14.51 -23.17
C ALA A 154 -3.28 16.00 -23.41
N ASP A 155 -3.31 16.82 -22.35
CA ASP A 155 -3.50 18.27 -22.45
C ASP A 155 -2.41 18.93 -23.33
N GLN A 156 -1.14 18.49 -23.19
CA GLN A 156 -0.03 18.99 -24.00
C GLN A 156 -0.09 18.58 -25.47
N HIS A 157 -0.79 17.48 -25.80
CA HIS A 157 -0.87 16.92 -27.15
C HIS A 157 -2.24 17.06 -27.81
N GLY A 158 -3.16 17.81 -27.20
CA GLY A 158 -4.53 17.98 -27.72
C GLY A 158 -5.31 16.67 -27.75
N LYS A 159 -5.09 15.79 -26.78
CA LYS A 159 -5.77 14.49 -26.64
C LYS A 159 -6.72 14.51 -25.46
N ASN A 160 -7.66 13.57 -25.45
CA ASN A 160 -8.54 13.35 -24.31
C ASN A 160 -7.96 12.21 -23.44
N TRP A 161 -7.62 12.48 -22.17
CA TRP A 161 -7.06 11.50 -21.26
C TRP A 161 -8.04 10.35 -20.93
N GLU A 162 -9.36 10.60 -21.02
CA GLU A 162 -10.39 9.59 -20.74
C GLU A 162 -10.38 8.45 -21.75
N ASP A 163 -9.95 8.72 -22.99
CA ASP A 163 -9.83 7.70 -24.04
C ASP A 163 -8.80 6.62 -23.67
N TYR A 164 -7.88 6.92 -22.75
CA TYR A 164 -6.85 6.01 -22.28
C TYR A 164 -7.19 5.31 -20.95
N TRP A 165 -8.13 5.86 -20.17
CA TRP A 165 -8.48 5.32 -18.86
C TRP A 165 -9.90 4.81 -18.73
N LYS A 166 -10.82 5.25 -19.59
CA LYS A 166 -12.25 4.92 -19.49
C LYS A 166 -12.79 4.21 -20.73
N SER A 167 -12.01 4.09 -21.80
CA SER A 167 -12.44 3.37 -23.00
C SER A 167 -12.36 1.86 -22.77
N GLU A 168 -13.36 1.13 -23.27
CA GLU A 168 -13.37 -0.34 -23.26
C GLU A 168 -12.26 -0.95 -24.11
N ASP A 169 -11.72 -0.20 -25.08
CA ASP A 169 -10.61 -0.61 -25.94
C ASP A 169 -9.23 -0.34 -25.30
N SER A 170 -9.19 0.24 -24.09
CA SER A 170 -7.96 0.56 -23.41
C SER A 170 -7.42 -0.63 -22.62
N GLY A 171 -6.08 -0.74 -22.55
CA GLY A 171 -5.40 -1.72 -21.73
C GLY A 171 -4.31 -1.05 -20.87
N LEU A 172 -4.21 -1.47 -19.61
CA LEU A 172 -3.19 -0.98 -18.67
C LEU A 172 -2.12 -2.04 -18.45
N ILE A 173 -0.87 -1.69 -18.75
CA ILE A 173 0.30 -2.56 -18.53
C ILE A 173 1.22 -1.91 -17.51
N HIS A 174 1.46 -2.60 -16.40
CA HIS A 174 2.36 -2.15 -15.36
C HIS A 174 3.76 -2.75 -15.49
N PHE A 175 4.78 -1.89 -15.53
CA PHE A 175 6.19 -2.28 -15.40
C PHE A 175 6.65 -1.91 -13.99
N ILE A 176 6.70 -2.90 -13.10
CA ILE A 176 6.91 -2.70 -11.67
C ILE A 176 7.97 -3.66 -11.09
N GLY A 177 8.56 -3.26 -9.97
CA GLY A 177 9.40 -4.14 -9.16
C GLY A 177 8.58 -5.23 -8.46
N LYS A 178 9.22 -6.32 -8.09
CA LYS A 178 8.58 -7.47 -7.43
C LYS A 178 7.87 -7.09 -6.12
N ASP A 179 8.41 -6.16 -5.39
CA ASP A 179 7.89 -5.61 -4.14
C ASP A 179 6.57 -4.84 -4.30
N ASN A 180 6.27 -4.38 -5.51
CA ASN A 180 5.06 -3.63 -5.84
C ASN A 180 3.92 -4.49 -6.41
N ILE A 181 4.10 -5.79 -6.58
CA ILE A 181 3.08 -6.68 -7.18
C ILE A 181 1.77 -6.63 -6.39
N VAL A 182 1.83 -6.85 -5.08
CA VAL A 182 0.64 -6.90 -4.23
C VAL A 182 -0.12 -5.57 -4.26
N PHE A 183 0.62 -4.46 -4.24
CA PHE A 183 -0.01 -3.15 -4.31
C PHE A 183 -0.76 -2.95 -5.63
N HIS A 184 -0.14 -3.22 -6.77
CA HIS A 184 -0.73 -2.97 -8.08
C HIS A 184 -1.81 -3.98 -8.50
N CYS A 185 -1.70 -5.22 -8.01
CA CYS A 185 -2.64 -6.27 -8.40
C CYS A 185 -3.80 -6.48 -7.42
N ILE A 186 -3.65 -6.06 -6.16
CA ILE A 186 -4.68 -6.26 -5.13
C ILE A 186 -5.20 -4.93 -4.58
N ILE A 187 -4.30 -4.05 -4.09
CA ILE A 187 -4.72 -2.85 -3.33
C ILE A 187 -5.21 -1.76 -4.28
N PHE A 188 -4.52 -1.53 -5.38
CA PHE A 188 -4.90 -0.50 -6.36
C PHE A 188 -6.22 -0.80 -7.07
N PRO A 189 -6.54 -2.03 -7.47
CA PRO A 189 -7.87 -2.35 -8.03
C PRO A 189 -9.00 -2.28 -7.00
N ALA A 190 -8.75 -2.55 -5.70
CA ALA A 190 -9.74 -2.53 -4.63
C ALA A 190 -10.10 -1.11 -4.17
#